data_2cb7f980322abe70e366adbf5c891f44
#
_entry.id   2cb7f980322abe70e366adbf5c891f44
#
_cell.length_a   1.000
_cell.length_b   1.000
_cell.length_c   1.000
_cell.angle_alpha   90.00
_cell.angle_beta   90.00
_cell.angle_gamma   90.00
#
_symmetry.space_group_name_H-M   'P 1'
#
loop_
_entity.id
_entity.type
_entity.pdbx_description
1 polymer ?
#
loop_
_entity_poly.entity_id
_entity_poly.type
_entity_poly.pdbx_seq_one_letter_code
_entity_poly.pdbx_strand_id
1 'polypeptide(L)'
;MADQSGNGKVGKKGPSGRSYRNATGLTRQPKKMRGRKVSSQRWLTRQLNDPFVAEAKSRGFRSRAALKLEQMDDRYHLLQPGMAIIDLGCAPGGWLQVSSIRTKLGHGKARLVGIDLLDTEGVVGADTFTGDMTDPEMLEKVRLATGGAADGVLSDMAADTTGNKSLDCIRTNQLCTDVINFSSLVLKSNGFLVSKLFMGDDFLEVKQLAKSKFKKVQFFKPEASRNESKETYLCCSNLKTL
;
A
#
# COMPACT_ATOMS: atom_id res chain seq x y z
N MET A 1 -16.41 51.47 -18.79
CA MET A 1 -15.94 50.25 -19.47
C MET A 1 -14.64 49.81 -18.80
N ALA A 2 -14.69 48.86 -17.90
CA ALA A 2 -13.50 48.20 -17.31
C ALA A 2 -13.88 46.77 -17.04
N ASP A 3 -13.31 45.91 -17.81
CA ASP A 3 -13.45 44.47 -17.76
C ASP A 3 -12.58 43.91 -16.60
N GLN A 4 -13.21 43.20 -15.66
CA GLN A 4 -12.50 42.46 -14.61
C GLN A 4 -12.69 40.96 -14.86
N SER A 5 -11.75 40.39 -15.62
CA SER A 5 -11.62 38.94 -15.77
C SER A 5 -11.00 38.35 -14.50
N GLY A 6 -11.86 37.84 -13.60
CA GLY A 6 -11.47 37.07 -12.44
C GLY A 6 -11.01 35.67 -12.85
N ASN A 7 -9.70 35.42 -12.80
CA ASN A 7 -9.10 34.13 -13.09
C ASN A 7 -9.24 33.18 -11.88
N GLY A 8 -10.40 32.53 -11.77
CA GLY A 8 -10.70 31.53 -10.76
C GLY A 8 -9.93 30.23 -11.04
N LYS A 9 -8.84 29.96 -10.31
CA LYS A 9 -8.16 28.67 -10.34
C LYS A 9 -9.10 27.56 -9.84
N VAL A 10 -9.64 26.81 -10.77
CA VAL A 10 -10.45 25.61 -10.50
C VAL A 10 -9.55 24.56 -9.85
N GLY A 11 -9.80 24.27 -8.57
CA GLY A 11 -9.12 23.19 -7.85
C GLY A 11 -9.51 21.84 -8.47
N LYS A 12 -8.53 21.02 -8.79
CA LYS A 12 -8.74 19.65 -9.27
C LYS A 12 -9.49 18.85 -8.20
N LYS A 13 -10.66 18.33 -8.52
CA LYS A 13 -11.40 17.37 -7.70
C LYS A 13 -10.89 15.97 -8.00
N GLY A 14 -10.55 15.19 -6.96
CA GLY A 14 -10.24 13.77 -7.09
C GLY A 14 -11.49 12.96 -7.43
N PRO A 15 -11.34 11.65 -7.77
CA PRO A 15 -12.44 10.78 -8.20
C PRO A 15 -13.61 10.68 -7.20
N SER A 16 -13.40 10.99 -5.92
CA SER A 16 -14.42 11.04 -4.86
C SER A 16 -15.10 12.41 -4.72
N GLY A 17 -14.76 13.39 -5.54
CA GLY A 17 -15.31 14.74 -5.46
C GLY A 17 -14.88 15.57 -4.23
N ARG A 18 -13.94 15.08 -3.41
CA ARG A 18 -13.48 15.76 -2.19
C ARG A 18 -12.33 16.72 -2.49
N SER A 19 -12.40 17.94 -1.95
CA SER A 19 -11.33 18.93 -2.01
C SER A 19 -10.33 18.69 -0.86
N TYR A 20 -9.08 18.37 -1.18
CA TYR A 20 -8.01 18.09 -0.20
C TYR A 20 -7.29 19.37 0.29
N ARG A 21 -7.97 20.48 0.47
CA ARG A 21 -7.39 21.69 1.09
C ARG A 21 -7.65 21.68 2.59
N ASN A 22 -6.58 21.91 3.39
CA ASN A 22 -6.75 22.21 4.81
C ASN A 22 -7.68 23.42 4.96
N ALA A 23 -8.74 23.27 5.74
CA ALA A 23 -9.77 24.29 5.92
C ALA A 23 -9.26 25.64 6.48
N THR A 24 -8.03 25.71 6.98
CA THR A 24 -7.47 26.89 7.65
C THR A 24 -6.24 27.50 7.01
N GLY A 25 -5.63 26.87 6.00
CA GLY A 25 -4.40 27.36 5.33
C GLY A 25 -3.16 27.50 6.24
N LEU A 26 -3.27 27.19 7.53
CA LEU A 26 -2.19 27.35 8.51
C LEU A 26 -1.38 26.06 8.66
N THR A 27 -0.06 26.17 8.57
CA THR A 27 0.88 25.06 8.82
C THR A 27 0.93 24.75 10.31
N ARG A 28 0.54 23.54 10.72
CA ARG A 28 0.66 23.08 12.11
C ARG A 28 2.11 22.77 12.44
N GLN A 29 2.59 23.28 13.57
CA GLN A 29 3.93 22.99 14.09
C GLN A 29 3.85 21.95 15.22
N PRO A 30 4.79 20.97 15.27
CA PRO A 30 4.86 20.02 16.38
C PRO A 30 5.15 20.74 17.71
N LYS A 31 4.44 20.36 18.77
CA LYS A 31 4.55 21.00 20.10
C LYS A 31 5.93 20.84 20.78
N LYS A 32 6.71 19.80 20.44
CA LYS A 32 8.02 19.51 21.04
C LYS A 32 9.06 19.25 19.94
N MET A 33 9.78 20.29 19.51
CA MET A 33 10.82 20.20 18.47
C MET A 33 12.24 20.21 19.05
N ARG A 34 12.43 20.80 20.25
CA ARG A 34 13.74 20.98 20.88
C ARG A 34 14.42 19.63 21.17
N GLY A 35 15.68 19.47 20.76
CA GLY A 35 16.47 18.24 20.94
C GLY A 35 16.27 17.14 19.87
N ARG A 36 15.38 17.31 18.91
CA ARG A 36 15.19 16.34 17.81
C ARG A 36 16.08 16.67 16.62
N LYS A 37 16.56 15.63 15.90
CA LYS A 37 17.27 15.78 14.63
C LYS A 37 16.40 16.56 13.62
N VAL A 38 17.02 17.38 12.77
CA VAL A 38 16.32 18.21 11.75
C VAL A 38 15.46 17.36 10.82
N SER A 39 15.93 16.16 10.45
CA SER A 39 15.16 15.19 9.67
C SER A 39 13.85 14.77 10.35
N SER A 40 13.91 14.46 11.64
CA SER A 40 12.74 14.11 12.46
C SER A 40 11.76 15.27 12.60
N GLN A 41 12.27 16.51 12.74
CA GLN A 41 11.42 17.71 12.81
C GLN A 41 10.66 17.92 11.49
N ARG A 42 11.36 17.81 10.35
CA ARG A 42 10.75 17.92 9.02
C ARG A 42 9.71 16.82 8.79
N TRP A 43 10.00 15.60 9.22
CA TRP A 43 9.07 14.47 9.11
C TRP A 43 7.80 14.72 9.94
N LEU A 44 7.91 15.13 11.20
CA LEU A 44 6.77 15.43 12.07
C LEU A 44 5.91 16.57 11.52
N THR A 45 6.54 17.66 11.07
CA THR A 45 5.81 18.80 10.47
C THR A 45 5.03 18.33 9.23
N ARG A 46 5.63 17.50 8.39
CA ARG A 46 5.01 16.93 7.21
C ARG A 46 3.83 16.03 7.57
N GLN A 47 3.98 15.16 8.57
CA GLN A 47 2.90 14.28 9.04
C GLN A 47 1.70 15.06 9.58
N LEU A 48 1.94 16.12 10.35
CA LEU A 48 0.86 16.94 10.92
C LEU A 48 0.06 17.74 9.88
N ASN A 49 0.68 18.02 8.72
CA ASN A 49 0.07 18.83 7.67
C ASN A 49 -0.37 18.00 6.45
N ASP A 50 -0.21 16.70 6.50
CA ASP A 50 -0.62 15.79 5.44
C ASP A 50 -2.14 15.54 5.52
N PRO A 51 -2.93 15.95 4.52
CA PRO A 51 -4.39 15.78 4.55
C PRO A 51 -4.80 14.31 4.60
N PHE A 52 -4.03 13.41 3.99
CA PHE A 52 -4.31 11.98 4.03
C PHE A 52 -4.05 11.37 5.40
N VAL A 53 -3.10 11.91 6.18
CA VAL A 53 -2.92 11.51 7.59
C VAL A 53 -4.12 11.93 8.43
N ALA A 54 -4.63 13.15 8.23
CA ALA A 54 -5.81 13.63 8.93
C ALA A 54 -7.07 12.83 8.55
N GLU A 55 -7.24 12.54 7.27
CA GLU A 55 -8.36 11.72 6.76
C GLU A 55 -8.30 10.30 7.31
N ALA A 56 -7.16 9.61 7.21
CA ALA A 56 -7.00 8.26 7.74
C ALA A 56 -7.34 8.21 9.24
N LYS A 57 -6.83 9.16 10.01
CA LYS A 57 -7.12 9.25 11.45
C LYS A 57 -8.62 9.47 11.73
N SER A 58 -9.28 10.36 11.00
CA SER A 58 -10.71 10.64 11.19
C SER A 58 -11.60 9.44 10.90
N ARG A 59 -11.12 8.52 10.05
CA ARG A 59 -11.80 7.28 9.65
C ARG A 59 -11.38 6.06 10.47
N GLY A 60 -10.51 6.25 11.50
CA GLY A 60 -10.02 5.17 12.36
C GLY A 60 -8.98 4.24 11.70
N PHE A 61 -8.37 4.64 10.58
CA PHE A 61 -7.28 3.88 9.99
C PHE A 61 -5.98 4.10 10.75
N ARG A 62 -5.20 3.04 10.91
CA ARG A 62 -3.91 3.03 11.61
C ARG A 62 -2.83 3.83 10.88
N SER A 63 -2.93 3.93 9.56
CA SER A 63 -1.99 4.69 8.72
C SER A 63 -2.65 5.28 7.48
N ARG A 64 -2.02 6.31 6.89
CA ARG A 64 -2.43 6.86 5.60
C ARG A 64 -2.27 5.87 4.43
N ALA A 65 -1.49 4.81 4.62
CA ALA A 65 -1.33 3.75 3.64
C ALA A 65 -2.67 3.08 3.29
N ALA A 66 -3.62 3.02 4.25
CA ALA A 66 -4.98 2.54 4.00
C ALA A 66 -5.65 3.23 2.80
N LEU A 67 -5.49 4.55 2.69
CA LEU A 67 -6.08 5.33 1.60
C LEU A 67 -5.46 5.03 0.23
N LYS A 68 -4.21 4.57 0.21
CA LYS A 68 -3.57 4.13 -1.05
C LYS A 68 -4.24 2.86 -1.58
N LEU A 69 -4.48 1.87 -0.70
CA LEU A 69 -5.14 0.63 -1.08
C LEU A 69 -6.59 0.90 -1.51
N GLU A 70 -7.32 1.77 -0.79
CA GLU A 70 -8.67 2.16 -1.20
C GLU A 70 -8.70 2.76 -2.61
N GLN A 71 -7.79 3.70 -2.92
CA GLN A 71 -7.72 4.31 -4.25
C GLN A 71 -7.38 3.30 -5.36
N MET A 72 -6.54 2.30 -5.06
CA MET A 72 -6.25 1.21 -5.99
C MET A 72 -7.47 0.29 -6.16
N ASP A 73 -8.15 -0.04 -5.07
CA ASP A 73 -9.34 -0.86 -5.10
C ASP A 73 -10.52 -0.16 -5.81
N ASP A 74 -10.75 1.12 -5.54
CA ASP A 74 -11.77 1.92 -6.24
C ASP A 74 -11.50 2.00 -7.77
N ARG A 75 -10.23 1.93 -8.18
CA ARG A 75 -9.82 1.98 -9.58
C ARG A 75 -9.92 0.64 -10.29
N TYR A 76 -9.56 -0.44 -9.61
CA TYR A 76 -9.36 -1.76 -10.24
C TYR A 76 -10.34 -2.83 -9.75
N HIS A 77 -11.12 -2.54 -8.70
CA HIS A 77 -12.09 -3.47 -8.08
C HIS A 77 -11.44 -4.81 -7.69
N LEU A 78 -10.30 -4.70 -6.98
CA LEU A 78 -9.45 -5.84 -6.63
C LEU A 78 -10.05 -6.71 -5.54
N LEU A 79 -10.59 -6.05 -4.48
CA LEU A 79 -11.07 -6.70 -3.28
C LEU A 79 -12.58 -6.98 -3.38
N GLN A 80 -12.95 -8.25 -3.28
CA GLN A 80 -14.35 -8.66 -3.34
C GLN A 80 -14.75 -9.43 -2.07
N PRO A 81 -16.03 -9.40 -1.67
CA PRO A 81 -16.51 -10.17 -0.53
C PRO A 81 -16.16 -11.66 -0.66
N GLY A 82 -15.68 -12.25 0.44
CA GLY A 82 -15.36 -13.67 0.53
C GLY A 82 -13.97 -14.08 0.04
N MET A 83 -13.14 -13.15 -0.45
CA MET A 83 -11.78 -13.42 -0.90
C MET A 83 -10.83 -13.78 0.24
N ALA A 84 -9.83 -14.61 -0.09
CA ALA A 84 -8.65 -14.88 0.73
C ALA A 84 -7.51 -13.94 0.29
N ILE A 85 -7.07 -13.07 1.22
CA ILE A 85 -6.07 -12.01 0.94
C ILE A 85 -4.89 -12.19 1.89
N ILE A 86 -3.67 -12.00 1.35
CA ILE A 86 -2.41 -11.97 2.09
C ILE A 86 -1.86 -10.54 2.02
N ASP A 87 -1.46 -9.95 3.16
CA ASP A 87 -0.83 -8.63 3.28
C ASP A 87 0.60 -8.80 3.80
N LEU A 88 1.59 -8.57 2.95
CA LEU A 88 3.01 -8.68 3.22
C LEU A 88 3.58 -7.32 3.64
N GLY A 89 4.23 -7.26 4.82
CA GLY A 89 4.61 -6.00 5.44
C GLY A 89 3.39 -5.29 6.00
N CYS A 90 2.54 -6.03 6.72
CA CYS A 90 1.22 -5.56 7.12
C CYS A 90 1.23 -4.49 8.21
N ALA A 91 2.33 -4.32 8.98
CA ALA A 91 2.42 -3.34 10.06
C ALA A 91 2.23 -1.89 9.54
N PRO A 92 1.48 -1.05 10.22
CA PRO A 92 0.73 -1.23 11.47
C PRO A 92 -0.71 -1.77 11.26
N GLY A 93 -1.08 -2.31 10.09
CA GLY A 93 -2.37 -2.92 9.82
C GLY A 93 -3.36 -2.05 9.04
N GLY A 94 -2.89 -0.98 8.40
CA GLY A 94 -3.77 -0.11 7.61
C GLY A 94 -4.39 -0.82 6.40
N TRP A 95 -3.62 -1.65 5.69
CA TRP A 95 -4.12 -2.42 4.56
C TRP A 95 -4.98 -3.60 5.01
N LEU A 96 -4.65 -4.22 6.15
CA LEU A 96 -5.53 -5.23 6.77
C LEU A 96 -6.91 -4.66 7.09
N GLN A 97 -7.00 -3.42 7.62
CA GLN A 97 -8.28 -2.79 7.90
C GLN A 97 -9.13 -2.59 6.62
N VAL A 98 -8.53 -2.09 5.55
CA VAL A 98 -9.23 -1.90 4.27
C VAL A 98 -9.66 -3.26 3.70
N SER A 99 -8.77 -4.24 3.68
CA SER A 99 -9.06 -5.58 3.20
C SER A 99 -10.19 -6.25 3.97
N SER A 100 -10.19 -6.12 5.32
CA SER A 100 -11.26 -6.63 6.18
C SER A 100 -12.63 -6.05 5.80
N ILE A 101 -12.69 -4.74 5.59
CA ILE A 101 -13.94 -4.05 5.22
C ILE A 101 -14.42 -4.50 3.83
N ARG A 102 -13.53 -4.52 2.84
CA ARG A 102 -13.86 -4.80 1.44
C ARG A 102 -14.21 -6.27 1.20
N THR A 103 -13.51 -7.19 1.86
CA THR A 103 -13.78 -8.63 1.75
C THR A 103 -14.93 -9.10 2.65
N LYS A 104 -15.46 -8.21 3.50
CA LYS A 104 -16.48 -8.54 4.51
C LYS A 104 -16.00 -9.67 5.44
N LEU A 105 -14.79 -9.50 5.99
CA LEU A 105 -14.22 -10.45 6.95
C LEU A 105 -15.17 -10.68 8.13
N GLY A 106 -15.32 -11.94 8.57
CA GLY A 106 -16.30 -12.31 9.60
C GLY A 106 -17.72 -12.58 9.05
N HIS A 107 -18.01 -12.25 7.82
CA HIS A 107 -19.30 -12.48 7.16
C HIS A 107 -19.13 -13.41 5.95
N GLY A 108 -18.86 -14.72 6.17
CA GLY A 108 -18.74 -15.69 5.10
C GLY A 108 -17.36 -16.37 5.00
N LYS A 109 -16.86 -16.56 3.76
CA LYS A 109 -15.65 -17.36 3.49
C LYS A 109 -14.36 -16.54 3.44
N ALA A 110 -14.41 -15.23 3.67
CA ALA A 110 -13.23 -14.36 3.61
C ALA A 110 -12.14 -14.86 4.58
N ARG A 111 -10.89 -14.81 4.13
CA ARG A 111 -9.70 -15.07 4.92
C ARG A 111 -8.75 -13.88 4.75
N LEU A 112 -8.13 -13.47 5.82
CA LEU A 112 -7.18 -12.37 5.78
C LEU A 112 -5.96 -12.74 6.60
N VAL A 113 -4.81 -12.73 5.97
CA VAL A 113 -3.52 -13.10 6.58
C VAL A 113 -2.57 -11.94 6.45
N GLY A 114 -1.98 -11.51 7.56
CA GLY A 114 -0.93 -10.51 7.60
C GLY A 114 0.42 -11.12 8.00
N ILE A 115 1.50 -10.69 7.36
CA ILE A 115 2.88 -11.06 7.73
C ILE A 115 3.71 -9.79 7.85
N ASP A 116 4.47 -9.68 8.93
CA ASP A 116 5.46 -8.61 9.11
C ASP A 116 6.62 -9.09 9.98
N LEU A 117 7.78 -8.47 9.85
CA LEU A 117 8.90 -8.66 10.78
C LEU A 117 8.63 -8.06 12.15
N LEU A 118 7.72 -7.08 12.21
CA LEU A 118 7.28 -6.42 13.42
C LEU A 118 5.99 -7.06 13.92
N ASP A 119 5.88 -7.18 15.25
CA ASP A 119 4.61 -7.54 15.88
C ASP A 119 3.55 -6.48 15.53
N THR A 120 2.39 -6.95 15.07
CA THR A 120 1.33 -6.08 14.59
C THR A 120 0.04 -6.42 15.29
N GLU A 121 -0.56 -5.42 15.92
CA GLU A 121 -1.91 -5.56 16.47
C GLU A 121 -2.87 -6.06 15.37
N GLY A 122 -3.47 -7.23 15.57
CA GLY A 122 -4.34 -7.86 14.61
C GLY A 122 -5.59 -7.03 14.29
N VAL A 123 -6.20 -7.32 13.15
CA VAL A 123 -7.58 -6.93 12.83
C VAL A 123 -8.48 -8.10 13.20
N VAL A 124 -9.61 -7.83 13.83
CA VAL A 124 -10.52 -8.89 14.28
C VAL A 124 -10.89 -9.85 13.14
N GLY A 125 -10.62 -11.13 13.33
CA GLY A 125 -10.86 -12.20 12.35
C GLY A 125 -9.74 -12.38 11.30
N ALA A 126 -8.66 -11.58 11.35
CA ALA A 126 -7.47 -11.81 10.55
C ALA A 126 -6.42 -12.61 11.33
N ASP A 127 -5.71 -13.49 10.65
CA ASP A 127 -4.53 -14.17 11.18
C ASP A 127 -3.29 -13.30 10.91
N THR A 128 -2.50 -13.01 11.94
CA THR A 128 -1.24 -12.25 11.79
C THR A 128 -0.06 -13.07 12.29
N PHE A 129 1.00 -13.08 11.49
CA PHE A 129 2.24 -13.80 11.78
C PHE A 129 3.42 -12.84 11.81
N THR A 130 4.25 -12.95 12.85
CA THR A 130 5.54 -12.26 12.90
C THR A 130 6.61 -13.16 12.32
N GLY A 131 7.32 -12.70 11.28
CA GLY A 131 8.39 -13.45 10.63
C GLY A 131 8.68 -12.99 9.22
N ASP A 132 9.61 -13.69 8.58
CA ASP A 132 10.04 -13.41 7.20
C ASP A 132 9.17 -14.21 6.21
N MET A 133 8.64 -13.53 5.20
CA MET A 133 7.85 -14.16 4.13
C MET A 133 8.67 -15.14 3.27
N THR A 134 10.00 -15.03 3.29
CA THR A 134 10.90 -15.93 2.55
C THR A 134 11.15 -17.26 3.27
N ASP A 135 10.73 -17.37 4.54
CA ASP A 135 10.84 -18.59 5.32
C ASP A 135 9.85 -19.66 4.78
N PRO A 136 10.33 -20.87 4.42
CA PRO A 136 9.46 -21.96 3.99
C PRO A 136 8.37 -22.34 5.01
N GLU A 137 8.66 -22.26 6.31
CA GLU A 137 7.65 -22.52 7.36
C GLU A 137 6.54 -21.45 7.33
N MET A 138 6.89 -20.18 7.04
CA MET A 138 5.92 -19.12 6.90
C MET A 138 4.99 -19.36 5.71
N LEU A 139 5.53 -19.84 4.60
CA LEU A 139 4.72 -20.17 3.42
C LEU A 139 3.63 -21.21 3.76
N GLU A 140 3.98 -22.25 4.52
CA GLU A 140 3.00 -23.28 4.93
C GLU A 140 1.96 -22.71 5.91
N LYS A 141 2.37 -21.89 6.89
CA LYS A 141 1.43 -21.21 7.80
C LYS A 141 0.42 -20.38 7.03
N VAL A 142 0.87 -19.63 6.03
CA VAL A 142 0.02 -18.80 5.17
C VAL A 142 -0.97 -19.64 4.37
N ARG A 143 -0.51 -20.75 3.77
CA ARG A 143 -1.38 -21.67 3.02
C ARG A 143 -2.48 -22.27 3.88
N LEU A 144 -2.15 -22.64 5.11
CA LEU A 144 -3.13 -23.16 6.06
C LEU A 144 -4.16 -22.09 6.45
N ALA A 145 -3.70 -20.89 6.79
CA ALA A 145 -4.56 -19.79 7.21
C ALA A 145 -5.48 -19.28 6.08
N THR A 146 -5.00 -19.26 4.83
CA THR A 146 -5.83 -18.91 3.67
C THR A 146 -6.77 -20.04 3.22
N GLY A 147 -6.60 -21.25 3.75
CA GLY A 147 -7.36 -22.42 3.31
C GLY A 147 -6.95 -22.94 1.93
N GLY A 148 -5.70 -22.71 1.52
CA GLY A 148 -5.12 -23.08 0.24
C GLY A 148 -4.60 -21.88 -0.54
N ALA A 149 -4.92 -21.80 -1.84
CA ALA A 149 -4.48 -20.69 -2.66
C ALA A 149 -5.29 -19.40 -2.40
N ALA A 150 -4.59 -18.25 -2.36
CA ALA A 150 -5.18 -16.93 -2.13
C ALA A 150 -5.75 -16.29 -3.42
N ASP A 151 -6.71 -15.39 -3.25
CA ASP A 151 -7.25 -14.58 -4.33
C ASP A 151 -6.38 -13.34 -4.60
N GLY A 152 -5.72 -12.80 -3.58
CA GLY A 152 -4.87 -11.62 -3.71
C GLY A 152 -3.69 -11.60 -2.75
N VAL A 153 -2.58 -11.03 -3.22
CA VAL A 153 -1.41 -10.67 -2.41
C VAL A 153 -1.22 -9.15 -2.49
N LEU A 154 -1.04 -8.54 -1.34
CA LEU A 154 -0.81 -7.12 -1.17
C LEU A 154 0.55 -6.89 -0.51
N SER A 155 1.25 -5.80 -0.87
CA SER A 155 2.48 -5.40 -0.19
C SER A 155 2.73 -3.89 -0.29
N ASP A 156 2.81 -3.21 0.85
CA ASP A 156 3.30 -1.82 0.97
C ASP A 156 4.71 -1.77 1.57
N MET A 157 5.49 -2.87 1.48
CA MET A 157 6.85 -2.94 2.00
C MET A 157 7.77 -1.91 1.33
N ALA A 158 8.69 -1.38 2.11
CA ALA A 158 9.82 -0.60 1.63
C ALA A 158 11.05 -0.94 2.49
N ALA A 159 12.22 -0.98 1.88
CA ALA A 159 13.45 -1.12 2.63
C ALA A 159 13.71 0.11 3.52
N ASP A 160 14.37 -0.11 4.64
CA ASP A 160 14.84 0.99 5.49
C ASP A 160 15.72 1.95 4.70
N THR A 161 15.44 3.24 4.83
CA THR A 161 16.14 4.27 4.09
C THR A 161 17.56 4.46 4.60
N THR A 162 18.54 4.31 3.71
CA THR A 162 19.95 4.60 3.98
C THR A 162 20.31 6.08 3.80
N GLY A 163 19.43 6.83 3.12
CA GLY A 163 19.66 8.19 2.65
C GLY A 163 20.27 8.26 1.24
N ASN A 164 20.74 7.12 0.68
CA ASN A 164 21.13 7.01 -0.72
C ASN A 164 19.93 6.58 -1.55
N LYS A 165 19.38 7.52 -2.34
CA LYS A 165 18.14 7.31 -3.10
C LYS A 165 18.22 6.16 -4.12
N SER A 166 19.39 5.91 -4.70
CA SER A 166 19.56 4.80 -5.65
C SER A 166 19.55 3.45 -4.93
N LEU A 167 20.32 3.35 -3.85
CA LEU A 167 20.36 2.14 -3.03
C LEU A 167 19.00 1.81 -2.41
N ASP A 168 18.30 2.83 -1.87
CA ASP A 168 16.97 2.67 -1.30
C ASP A 168 15.95 2.18 -2.35
N CYS A 169 16.12 2.63 -3.61
CA CYS A 169 15.32 2.18 -4.75
C CYS A 169 15.56 0.70 -5.04
N ILE A 170 16.82 0.30 -5.24
CA ILE A 170 17.21 -1.09 -5.54
C ILE A 170 16.72 -2.04 -4.45
N ARG A 171 16.92 -1.69 -3.18
CA ARG A 171 16.50 -2.54 -2.05
C ARG A 171 14.97 -2.69 -1.97
N THR A 172 14.22 -1.62 -2.23
CA THR A 172 12.75 -1.68 -2.26
C THR A 172 12.24 -2.49 -3.45
N ASN A 173 12.88 -2.37 -4.61
CA ASN A 173 12.52 -3.12 -5.80
C ASN A 173 12.88 -4.60 -5.69
N GLN A 174 13.94 -4.93 -4.93
CA GLN A 174 14.23 -6.33 -4.56
C GLN A 174 13.08 -6.93 -3.74
N LEU A 175 12.54 -6.21 -2.75
CA LEU A 175 11.36 -6.67 -2.01
C LEU A 175 10.16 -6.90 -2.95
N CYS A 176 9.95 -6.02 -3.93
CA CYS A 176 8.89 -6.23 -4.94
C CYS A 176 9.13 -7.51 -5.76
N THR A 177 10.37 -7.80 -6.12
CA THR A 177 10.77 -9.05 -6.79
C THR A 177 10.44 -10.28 -5.93
N ASP A 178 10.77 -10.23 -4.64
CA ASP A 178 10.48 -11.31 -3.70
C ASP A 178 8.97 -11.52 -3.53
N VAL A 179 8.20 -10.43 -3.47
CA VAL A 179 6.73 -10.47 -3.44
C VAL A 179 6.14 -11.09 -4.71
N ILE A 180 6.68 -10.79 -5.90
CA ILE A 180 6.24 -11.43 -7.16
C ILE A 180 6.49 -12.94 -7.11
N ASN A 181 7.66 -13.36 -6.63
CA ASN A 181 8.02 -14.77 -6.52
C ASN A 181 7.13 -15.49 -5.49
N PHE A 182 6.96 -14.92 -4.30
CA PHE A 182 6.05 -15.43 -3.27
C PHE A 182 4.62 -15.58 -3.82
N SER A 183 4.12 -14.56 -4.51
CA SER A 183 2.77 -14.57 -5.09
C SER A 183 2.56 -15.71 -6.07
N SER A 184 3.59 -16.09 -6.82
CA SER A 184 3.54 -17.22 -7.74
C SER A 184 3.35 -18.58 -7.05
N LEU A 185 3.67 -18.68 -5.76
CA LEU A 185 3.55 -19.90 -4.97
C LEU A 185 2.19 -20.03 -4.27
N VAL A 186 1.50 -18.90 -4.03
CA VAL A 186 0.30 -18.87 -3.17
C VAL A 186 -0.97 -18.43 -3.89
N LEU A 187 -0.88 -17.79 -5.06
CA LEU A 187 -2.05 -17.27 -5.76
C LEU A 187 -2.78 -18.33 -6.56
N LYS A 188 -4.09 -18.18 -6.64
CA LYS A 188 -4.93 -18.83 -7.67
C LYS A 188 -4.56 -18.32 -9.07
N SER A 189 -4.89 -19.08 -10.11
CA SER A 189 -4.62 -18.71 -11.52
C SER A 189 -5.28 -17.38 -11.93
N ASN A 190 -6.43 -17.03 -11.37
CA ASN A 190 -7.11 -15.75 -11.56
C ASN A 190 -6.76 -14.69 -10.50
N GLY A 191 -5.82 -15.00 -9.61
CA GLY A 191 -5.42 -14.15 -8.51
C GLY A 191 -4.75 -12.85 -8.96
N PHE A 192 -4.63 -11.91 -8.03
CA PHE A 192 -4.02 -10.61 -8.26
C PHE A 192 -2.89 -10.31 -7.25
N LEU A 193 -2.01 -9.40 -7.66
CA LEU A 193 -0.92 -8.86 -6.86
C LEU A 193 -0.94 -7.34 -6.89
N VAL A 194 -0.79 -6.72 -5.73
CA VAL A 194 -0.45 -5.30 -5.60
C VAL A 194 0.83 -5.18 -4.78
N SER A 195 1.87 -4.57 -5.32
CA SER A 195 3.14 -4.37 -4.61
C SER A 195 3.70 -2.98 -4.85
N LYS A 196 4.24 -2.37 -3.79
CA LYS A 196 5.01 -1.14 -3.92
C LYS A 196 6.27 -1.38 -4.75
N LEU A 197 6.58 -0.38 -5.58
CA LEU A 197 7.75 -0.31 -6.44
C LEU A 197 8.26 1.13 -6.48
N PHE A 198 9.56 1.32 -6.59
CA PHE A 198 10.14 2.64 -6.85
C PHE A 198 10.55 2.77 -8.31
N MET A 199 10.28 3.95 -8.89
CA MET A 199 10.75 4.28 -10.24
C MET A 199 12.26 4.51 -10.20
N GLY A 200 13.05 3.55 -10.69
CA GLY A 200 14.51 3.52 -10.67
C GLY A 200 15.09 2.70 -11.81
N ASP A 201 16.39 2.47 -11.78
CA ASP A 201 17.13 1.83 -12.86
C ASP A 201 16.73 0.38 -13.09
N ASP A 202 16.39 -0.33 -12.03
CA ASP A 202 15.93 -1.73 -11.99
C ASP A 202 14.42 -1.92 -12.26
N PHE A 203 13.68 -0.81 -12.49
CA PHE A 203 12.24 -0.85 -12.77
C PHE A 203 11.87 -1.77 -13.95
N LEU A 204 12.70 -1.77 -15.00
CA LEU A 204 12.43 -2.58 -16.20
C LEU A 204 12.55 -4.07 -15.92
N GLU A 205 13.50 -4.48 -15.08
CA GLU A 205 13.70 -5.87 -14.67
C GLU A 205 12.51 -6.39 -13.89
N VAL A 206 12.06 -5.64 -12.88
CA VAL A 206 10.86 -5.98 -12.10
C VAL A 206 9.62 -6.07 -13.00
N LYS A 207 9.46 -5.12 -13.93
CA LYS A 207 8.37 -5.15 -14.91
C LYS A 207 8.41 -6.39 -15.82
N GLN A 208 9.60 -6.80 -16.28
CA GLN A 208 9.78 -7.99 -17.10
C GLN A 208 9.44 -9.26 -16.30
N LEU A 209 9.92 -9.37 -15.06
CA LEU A 209 9.57 -10.46 -14.17
C LEU A 209 8.05 -10.54 -13.95
N ALA A 210 7.39 -9.42 -13.63
CA ALA A 210 5.94 -9.39 -13.47
C ALA A 210 5.21 -9.86 -14.75
N LYS A 211 5.66 -9.41 -15.93
CA LYS A 211 5.09 -9.83 -17.21
C LYS A 211 5.33 -11.31 -17.53
N SER A 212 6.42 -11.91 -17.04
CA SER A 212 6.64 -13.35 -17.19
C SER A 212 5.65 -14.18 -16.38
N LYS A 213 5.22 -13.69 -15.21
CA LYS A 213 4.34 -14.38 -14.26
C LYS A 213 2.85 -14.08 -14.43
N PHE A 214 2.49 -12.86 -14.86
CA PHE A 214 1.09 -12.41 -14.93
C PHE A 214 0.67 -12.04 -16.36
N LYS A 215 -0.61 -12.25 -16.68
CA LYS A 215 -1.18 -11.88 -18.00
C LYS A 215 -1.40 -10.38 -18.11
N LYS A 216 -1.79 -9.71 -17.01
CA LYS A 216 -2.03 -8.26 -16.97
C LYS A 216 -1.11 -7.60 -15.94
N VAL A 217 -0.37 -6.59 -16.37
CA VAL A 217 0.59 -5.83 -15.55
C VAL A 217 0.36 -4.34 -15.77
N GLN A 218 0.02 -3.62 -14.73
CA GLN A 218 -0.28 -2.20 -14.73
C GLN A 218 0.49 -1.50 -13.61
N PHE A 219 0.62 -0.18 -13.73
CA PHE A 219 1.23 0.66 -12.69
C PHE A 219 0.28 1.77 -12.32
N PHE A 220 0.24 2.08 -11.03
CA PHE A 220 -0.64 3.12 -10.52
C PHE A 220 0.08 3.90 -9.40
N LYS A 221 -0.04 5.21 -9.44
CA LYS A 221 0.40 6.09 -8.35
C LYS A 221 -0.83 6.68 -7.68
N PRO A 222 -1.21 6.21 -6.48
CA PRO A 222 -2.33 6.77 -5.74
C PRO A 222 -2.11 8.25 -5.41
N GLU A 223 -3.18 9.05 -5.35
CA GLU A 223 -3.11 10.44 -4.89
C GLU A 223 -2.65 10.53 -3.42
N ALA A 224 -2.95 9.49 -2.63
CA ALA A 224 -2.45 9.33 -1.27
C ALA A 224 -0.93 9.08 -1.22
N SER A 225 -0.24 8.80 -2.33
CA SER A 225 1.23 8.83 -2.40
C SER A 225 1.72 10.28 -2.45
N ARG A 226 2.88 10.54 -1.84
CA ARG A 226 3.47 11.89 -1.89
C ARG A 226 3.94 12.21 -3.31
N ASN A 227 3.72 13.45 -3.76
CA ASN A 227 4.09 13.87 -5.11
C ASN A 227 5.59 13.74 -5.40
N GLU A 228 6.42 14.06 -4.39
CA GLU A 228 7.89 13.99 -4.48
C GLU A 228 8.44 12.55 -4.36
N SER A 229 7.62 11.57 -3.98
CA SER A 229 8.04 10.18 -3.87
C SER A 229 8.13 9.52 -5.24
N LYS A 230 9.18 8.72 -5.45
CA LYS A 230 9.30 7.81 -6.60
C LYS A 230 8.37 6.58 -6.51
N GLU A 231 7.60 6.47 -5.43
CA GLU A 231 6.68 5.38 -5.15
C GLU A 231 5.63 5.25 -6.25
N THR A 232 5.46 4.06 -6.75
CA THR A 232 4.36 3.61 -7.59
C THR A 232 3.94 2.22 -7.13
N TYR A 233 2.81 1.72 -7.60
CA TYR A 233 2.34 0.36 -7.30
C TYR A 233 2.24 -0.45 -8.57
N LEU A 234 2.82 -1.64 -8.52
CA LEU A 234 2.64 -2.71 -9.48
C LEU A 234 1.30 -3.39 -9.17
N CYS A 235 0.40 -3.39 -10.15
CA CYS A 235 -0.90 -4.05 -10.07
C CYS A 235 -0.96 -5.14 -11.16
N CYS A 236 -0.93 -6.40 -10.73
CA CYS A 236 -0.96 -7.56 -11.64
C CYS A 236 -2.23 -8.38 -11.45
N SER A 237 -2.70 -9.04 -12.49
CA SER A 237 -3.79 -9.99 -12.38
C SER A 237 -3.64 -11.15 -13.39
N ASN A 238 -4.32 -12.25 -13.06
CA ASN A 238 -4.30 -13.49 -13.83
C ASN A 238 -2.88 -14.07 -13.89
N LEU A 239 -2.51 -14.80 -12.83
CA LEU A 239 -1.27 -15.56 -12.77
C LEU A 239 -1.24 -16.54 -13.94
N LYS A 240 -0.12 -16.63 -14.66
CA LYS A 240 0.10 -17.61 -15.71
C LYS A 240 0.38 -18.95 -15.05
N THR A 241 -0.39 -19.96 -15.38
CA THR A 241 -0.05 -21.36 -15.12
C THR A 241 1.13 -21.75 -16.03
N LEU A 242 2.19 -22.24 -15.42
CA LEU A 242 3.33 -22.85 -16.13
C LEU A 242 2.87 -24.13 -16.79
#